data_3b18f1c6da3c719c55796466acfef633
#
_entry.id   3b18f1c6da3c719c55796466acfef633
#
_cell.length_a   1.000
_cell.length_b   1.000
_cell.length_c   1.000
_cell.angle_alpha   90.00
_cell.angle_beta   90.00
_cell.angle_gamma   90.00
#
_symmetry.space_group_name_H-M   'P 1'
#
loop_
_entity.id
_entity.type
_entity.pdbx_description
1 polymer ?
#
loop_
_entity_poly.entity_id
_entity_poly.type
_entity_poly.pdbx_seq_one_letter_code
_entity_poly.pdbx_strand_id
1 'polypeptide(L)'
;MKEFPAVNSETGAATPRIAVLLPCYNEAGAIVQTVEDFRRALPHADIYVFDNNSSDNSRELAAGAGAIVRRVSQQGKGHVVRRMFADVDADIYVMADGDATYEAAAAPRMVAAM
;
A
#
# COMPACT_ATOMS: atom_id res chain seq x y z
N MET A 1 6.08 3.70 16.87
CA MET A 1 6.24 2.33 17.25
C MET A 1 5.25 1.46 16.57
N LYS A 2 5.66 0.32 16.37
CA LYS A 2 4.80 -0.61 15.74
C LYS A 2 3.88 -1.20 16.74
N GLU A 3 2.92 -0.44 17.07
CA GLU A 3 1.96 -0.87 18.02
C GLU A 3 0.95 -1.72 17.33
N PHE A 4 0.80 -2.92 17.73
CA PHE A 4 -0.27 -3.73 17.22
C PHE A 4 -1.55 -3.20 17.85
N PRO A 5 -2.50 -2.78 17.04
CA PRO A 5 -3.65 -2.06 17.56
C PRO A 5 -4.50 -2.90 18.47
N ALA A 6 -4.50 -4.18 18.29
CA ALA A 6 -5.37 -5.00 19.10
C ALA A 6 -4.65 -6.26 19.46
N VAL A 7 -4.14 -6.31 20.65
CA VAL A 7 -3.65 -7.56 21.19
C VAL A 7 -4.86 -8.27 21.75
N ASN A 8 -5.10 -9.45 21.27
CA ASN A 8 -6.18 -10.24 21.77
C ASN A 8 -5.77 -10.80 23.13
N SER A 9 -6.31 -10.24 24.17
CA SER A 9 -5.86 -10.60 25.50
C SER A 9 -6.21 -12.02 25.89
N GLU A 10 -7.26 -12.61 25.32
CA GLU A 10 -7.60 -13.99 25.65
C GLU A 10 -6.65 -14.99 25.05
N THR A 11 -6.18 -14.71 23.84
CA THR A 11 -5.27 -15.61 23.14
C THR A 11 -3.84 -15.15 23.17
N GLY A 12 -3.62 -13.88 23.50
CA GLY A 12 -2.31 -13.28 23.41
C GLY A 12 -1.85 -12.97 22.01
N ALA A 13 -2.71 -13.13 21.01
CA ALA A 13 -2.35 -12.92 19.63
C ALA A 13 -2.66 -11.49 19.21
N ALA A 14 -1.71 -10.85 18.54
CA ALA A 14 -1.92 -9.53 17.98
C ALA A 14 -2.58 -9.64 16.62
N THR A 15 -3.38 -8.64 16.27
CA THR A 15 -3.90 -8.52 14.92
C THR A 15 -2.74 -8.26 13.97
N PRO A 16 -2.63 -9.00 12.86
CA PRO A 16 -1.54 -8.79 11.91
C PRO A 16 -1.59 -7.39 11.32
N ARG A 17 -0.42 -6.80 11.12
CA ARG A 17 -0.31 -5.52 10.44
C ARG A 17 -0.18 -5.79 8.95
N ILE A 18 -1.10 -5.22 8.20
CA ILE A 18 -1.15 -5.42 6.75
C ILE A 18 -0.77 -4.11 6.09
N ALA A 19 0.19 -4.15 5.18
CA ALA A 19 0.60 -3.00 4.39
C ALA A 19 0.35 -3.28 2.92
N VAL A 20 -0.36 -2.38 2.26
CA VAL A 20 -0.54 -2.42 0.82
C VAL A 20 0.53 -1.50 0.23
N LEU A 21 1.31 -2.03 -0.70
CA LEU A 21 2.44 -1.30 -1.29
C LEU A 21 2.17 -1.12 -2.78
N LEU A 22 1.98 0.13 -3.19
CA LEU A 22 1.62 0.46 -4.57
C LEU A 22 2.73 1.28 -5.21
N PRO A 23 3.48 0.72 -6.16
CA PRO A 23 4.40 1.53 -6.95
C PRO A 23 3.61 2.41 -7.91
N CYS A 24 4.05 3.63 -8.10
CA CYS A 24 3.30 4.61 -8.88
C CYS A 24 4.25 5.43 -9.73
N TYR A 25 3.90 5.58 -11.00
CA TYR A 25 4.61 6.49 -11.90
C TYR A 25 3.62 7.04 -12.92
N ASN A 26 3.30 8.33 -12.79
CA ASN A 26 2.36 9.00 -13.70
C ASN A 26 1.04 8.26 -13.82
N GLU A 27 0.44 7.99 -12.65
CA GLU A 27 -0.81 7.23 -12.58
C GLU A 27 -1.98 8.10 -12.11
N ALA A 28 -1.93 9.40 -12.38
CA ALA A 28 -2.94 10.32 -11.86
C ALA A 28 -4.37 9.89 -12.23
N GLY A 29 -4.54 9.26 -13.40
CA GLY A 29 -5.87 8.83 -13.82
C GLY A 29 -6.42 7.63 -13.09
N ALA A 30 -5.58 6.88 -12.38
CA ALA A 30 -6.01 5.63 -11.78
C ALA A 30 -5.71 5.53 -10.28
N ILE A 31 -4.79 6.35 -9.77
CA ILE A 31 -4.27 6.11 -8.42
C ILE A 31 -5.33 6.29 -7.33
N VAL A 32 -6.22 7.27 -7.50
CA VAL A 32 -7.27 7.51 -6.51
C VAL A 32 -8.18 6.30 -6.40
N GLN A 33 -8.62 5.78 -7.55
CA GLN A 33 -9.51 4.64 -7.55
C GLN A 33 -8.82 3.41 -6.97
N THR A 34 -7.56 3.21 -7.29
CA THR A 34 -6.80 2.09 -6.77
C THR A 34 -6.70 2.15 -5.25
N VAL A 35 -6.35 3.33 -4.72
CA VAL A 35 -6.25 3.52 -3.27
C VAL A 35 -7.60 3.27 -2.60
N GLU A 36 -8.67 3.82 -3.18
CA GLU A 36 -9.99 3.66 -2.59
C GLU A 36 -10.46 2.22 -2.59
N ASP A 37 -10.16 1.49 -3.67
CA ASP A 37 -10.55 0.09 -3.77
C ASP A 37 -9.84 -0.75 -2.71
N PHE A 38 -8.56 -0.50 -2.48
CA PHE A 38 -7.84 -1.22 -1.44
C PHE A 38 -8.32 -0.83 -0.05
N ARG A 39 -8.66 0.43 0.16
CA ARG A 39 -9.20 0.84 1.46
C ARG A 39 -10.52 0.14 1.77
N ARG A 40 -11.36 -0.07 0.76
CA ARG A 40 -12.60 -0.80 0.95
C ARG A 40 -12.35 -2.28 1.19
N ALA A 41 -11.42 -2.87 0.44
CA ALA A 41 -11.16 -4.30 0.53
C ALA A 41 -10.43 -4.68 1.82
N LEU A 42 -9.54 -3.79 2.28
CA LEU A 42 -8.69 -4.04 3.46
C LEU A 42 -8.75 -2.82 4.37
N PRO A 43 -9.87 -2.61 5.07
CA PRO A 43 -10.08 -1.36 5.80
C PRO A 43 -9.10 -1.13 6.95
N HIS A 44 -8.45 -2.16 7.43
CA HIS A 44 -7.48 -2.02 8.52
C HIS A 44 -6.04 -1.99 8.04
N ALA A 45 -5.81 -2.05 6.73
CA ALA A 45 -4.46 -2.03 6.19
C ALA A 45 -3.98 -0.59 6.04
N ASP A 46 -2.67 -0.41 6.15
CA ASP A 46 -2.03 0.85 5.78
C ASP A 46 -1.72 0.81 4.29
N ILE A 47 -2.09 1.83 3.57
CA ILE A 47 -1.87 1.88 2.12
C ILE A 47 -0.76 2.87 1.83
N TYR A 48 0.32 2.37 1.24
CA TYR A 48 1.47 3.16 0.88
C TYR A 48 1.56 3.29 -0.63
N VAL A 49 1.79 4.49 -1.12
CA VAL A 49 2.06 4.73 -2.53
C VAL A 49 3.51 5.18 -2.63
N PHE A 50 4.30 4.40 -3.35
CA PHE A 50 5.70 4.73 -3.58
C PHE A 50 5.83 5.34 -4.97
N ASP A 51 5.96 6.65 -5.01
CA ASP A 51 5.99 7.40 -6.25
C ASP A 51 7.40 7.49 -6.80
N ASN A 52 7.58 7.00 -8.02
CA ASN A 52 8.89 6.97 -8.66
C ASN A 52 9.04 8.12 -9.66
N ASN A 53 9.08 9.34 -9.12
CA ASN A 53 9.31 10.56 -9.89
C ASN A 53 8.20 10.91 -10.88
N SER A 54 6.95 10.79 -10.46
CA SER A 54 5.84 11.22 -11.30
C SER A 54 5.96 12.71 -11.62
N SER A 55 5.70 13.06 -12.87
CA SER A 55 5.66 14.44 -13.29
C SER A 55 4.25 15.02 -13.25
N ASP A 56 3.25 14.17 -13.09
CA ASP A 56 1.87 14.62 -12.94
C ASP A 56 1.54 14.77 -11.44
N ASN A 57 0.26 14.92 -11.11
CA ASN A 57 -0.17 15.10 -9.72
C ASN A 57 -0.55 13.81 -9.01
N SER A 58 0.07 12.69 -9.41
CA SER A 58 -0.19 11.39 -8.78
C SER A 58 0.01 11.42 -7.27
N ARG A 59 1.10 12.05 -6.81
CA ARG A 59 1.40 12.09 -5.37
C ARG A 59 0.31 12.81 -4.57
N GLU A 60 -0.10 13.96 -5.08
CA GLU A 60 -1.11 14.75 -4.40
C GLU A 60 -2.45 14.03 -4.37
N LEU A 61 -2.79 13.39 -5.46
CA LEU A 61 -4.05 12.65 -5.54
C LEU A 61 -4.04 11.44 -4.62
N ALA A 62 -2.94 10.72 -4.57
CA ALA A 62 -2.82 9.56 -3.69
C ALA A 62 -2.94 9.97 -2.23
N ALA A 63 -2.27 11.05 -1.85
CA ALA A 63 -2.35 11.54 -0.48
C ALA A 63 -3.76 11.99 -0.13
N GLY A 64 -4.43 12.64 -1.08
CA GLY A 64 -5.82 13.06 -0.87
C GLY A 64 -6.78 11.90 -0.71
N ALA A 65 -6.47 10.76 -1.30
CA ALA A 65 -7.29 9.57 -1.16
C ALA A 65 -7.02 8.81 0.14
N GLY A 66 -6.02 9.23 0.90
CA GLY A 66 -5.74 8.65 2.21
C GLY A 66 -4.53 7.74 2.25
N ALA A 67 -3.75 7.68 1.19
CA ALA A 67 -2.54 6.85 1.17
C ALA A 67 -1.38 7.58 1.85
N ILE A 68 -0.44 6.81 2.35
CA ILE A 68 0.82 7.32 2.84
C ILE A 68 1.77 7.34 1.66
N VAL A 69 2.18 8.54 1.23
CA VAL A 69 2.97 8.68 0.01
C VAL A 69 4.45 8.78 0.35
N ARG A 70 5.25 8.00 -0.33
CA ARG A 70 6.72 8.05 -0.25
C ARG A 70 7.26 8.29 -1.64
N ARG A 71 8.23 9.15 -1.75
CA ARG A 71 8.86 9.44 -3.02
C ARG A 71 10.16 8.66 -3.15
N VAL A 72 10.35 8.00 -4.29
CA VAL A 72 11.59 7.32 -4.60
C VAL A 72 12.23 8.04 -5.78
N SER A 73 13.34 8.71 -5.54
CA SER A 73 13.96 9.56 -6.56
C SER A 73 14.77 8.77 -7.57
N GLN A 74 15.20 7.57 -7.22
CA GLN A 74 15.96 6.76 -8.17
C GLN A 74 15.00 6.06 -9.11
N GLN A 75 15.27 6.23 -10.40
CA GLN A 75 14.40 5.69 -11.42
C GLN A 75 14.53 4.17 -11.48
N GLY A 76 13.41 3.49 -11.69
CA GLY A 76 13.41 2.04 -11.89
C GLY A 76 12.65 1.29 -10.81
N LYS A 77 11.90 0.29 -11.24
CA LYS A 77 11.02 -0.47 -10.36
C LYS A 77 11.78 -1.21 -9.27
N GLY A 78 12.99 -1.66 -9.56
CA GLY A 78 13.80 -2.35 -8.56
C GLY A 78 14.15 -1.48 -7.38
N HIS A 79 14.39 -0.20 -7.61
CA HIS A 79 14.65 0.74 -6.52
C HIS A 79 13.40 0.96 -5.69
N VAL A 80 12.24 1.02 -6.32
CA VAL A 80 10.97 1.19 -5.63
C VAL A 80 10.71 0.00 -4.72
N VAL A 81 10.86 -1.21 -5.22
CA VAL A 81 10.60 -2.41 -4.44
C VAL A 81 11.54 -2.49 -3.24
N ARG A 82 12.80 -2.16 -3.43
CA ARG A 82 13.75 -2.17 -2.32
C ARG A 82 13.35 -1.18 -1.23
N ARG A 83 12.92 0.02 -1.64
CA ARG A 83 12.49 1.03 -0.67
C ARG A 83 11.23 0.61 0.07
N MET A 84 10.32 -0.09 -0.62
CA MET A 84 9.11 -0.57 0.03
C MET A 84 9.45 -1.43 1.25
N PHE A 85 10.32 -2.41 1.06
CA PHE A 85 10.64 -3.32 2.15
C PHE A 85 11.59 -2.70 3.17
N ALA A 86 12.37 -1.70 2.78
CA ALA A 86 13.24 -1.00 3.72
C ALA A 86 12.46 -0.04 4.62
N ASP A 87 11.43 0.60 4.07
CA ASP A 87 10.72 1.68 4.76
C ASP A 87 9.48 1.21 5.53
N VAL A 88 8.90 0.08 5.13
CA VAL A 88 7.63 -0.36 5.70
C VAL A 88 7.83 -1.66 6.46
N ASP A 89 7.33 -1.67 7.69
CA ASP A 89 7.42 -2.83 8.56
C ASP A 89 6.00 -3.33 8.82
N ALA A 90 5.71 -4.52 8.36
CA ALA A 90 4.39 -5.11 8.49
C ALA A 90 4.51 -6.63 8.56
N ASP A 91 3.43 -7.28 8.97
CA ASP A 91 3.39 -8.74 9.02
C ASP A 91 3.02 -9.33 7.67
N ILE A 92 2.18 -8.64 6.93
CA ILE A 92 1.69 -9.09 5.63
C ILE A 92 1.81 -7.93 4.65
N TYR A 93 2.40 -8.21 3.49
CA TYR A 93 2.53 -7.22 2.43
C TYR A 93 1.66 -7.62 1.26
N VAL A 94 0.89 -6.68 0.75
CA VAL A 94 0.11 -6.85 -0.48
C VAL A 94 0.65 -5.86 -1.50
N MET A 95 1.16 -6.35 -2.61
CA MET A 95 1.73 -5.50 -3.65
C MET A 95 0.87 -5.55 -4.90
N ALA A 96 0.67 -4.41 -5.51
CA ALA A 96 -0.09 -4.31 -6.75
C ALA A 96 0.38 -3.07 -7.51
N ASP A 97 0.03 -3.00 -8.79
CA ASP A 97 0.35 -1.82 -9.58
C ASP A 97 -0.62 -0.70 -9.28
N GLY A 98 -0.14 0.54 -9.38
CA GLY A 98 -0.97 1.70 -9.12
C GLY A 98 -1.84 2.13 -10.29
N ASP A 99 -1.89 1.34 -11.37
CA ASP A 99 -2.64 1.69 -12.56
C ASP A 99 -4.05 1.09 -12.58
N ALA A 100 -4.45 0.46 -11.50
CA ALA A 100 -5.78 -0.10 -11.32
C ALA A 100 -6.10 -1.28 -12.23
N THR A 101 -5.09 -1.91 -12.82
CA THR A 101 -5.34 -3.14 -13.58
C THR A 101 -5.56 -4.33 -12.66
N TYR A 102 -5.23 -4.17 -11.40
CA TYR A 102 -5.36 -5.21 -10.39
C TYR A 102 -6.73 -5.10 -9.73
N GLU A 103 -7.36 -6.24 -9.47
CA GLU A 103 -8.66 -6.24 -8.81
C GLU A 103 -8.49 -6.20 -7.31
N ALA A 104 -8.67 -5.05 -6.72
CA ALA A 104 -8.51 -4.88 -5.29
C ALA A 104 -9.48 -5.74 -4.48
N ALA A 105 -10.65 -6.04 -5.06
CA ALA A 105 -11.62 -6.88 -4.36
C ALA A 105 -11.11 -8.29 -4.09
N ALA A 106 -10.08 -8.72 -4.80
CA ALA A 106 -9.47 -10.02 -4.55
C ALA A 106 -8.43 -9.99 -3.44
N ALA A 107 -8.04 -8.81 -2.96
CA ALA A 107 -6.96 -8.68 -1.99
C ALA A 107 -7.18 -9.48 -0.70
N PRO A 108 -8.39 -9.54 -0.12
CA PRO A 108 -8.56 -10.33 1.10
C PRO A 108 -8.25 -11.80 0.90
N ARG A 109 -8.56 -12.34 -0.27
CA ARG A 109 -8.21 -13.73 -0.54
C ARG A 109 -6.72 -13.90 -0.71
N MET A 110 -6.05 -12.92 -1.33
CA MET A 110 -4.60 -12.96 -1.44
C MET A 110 -3.93 -12.94 -0.08
N VAL A 111 -4.41 -12.10 0.80
CA VAL A 111 -3.89 -12.04 2.17
C VAL A 111 -4.10 -13.39 2.86
N ALA A 112 -5.27 -13.98 2.72
CA ALA A 112 -5.56 -15.24 3.36
C ALA A 112 -4.70 -16.38 2.83
N ALA A 113 -4.23 -16.28 1.59
CA ALA A 113 -3.40 -17.31 0.99
C ALA A 113 -1.93 -17.22 1.42
N MET A 114 -1.55 -16.12 2.01
CA MET A 114 -0.19 -15.94 2.47
C MET A 114 0.01 -16.59 3.82
#